data_cf171a48fab0d6b511acbb8a60082853
#
_entry.id   cf171a48fab0d6b511acbb8a60082853
#
_cell.length_a   1.000
_cell.length_b   1.000
_cell.length_c   1.000
_cell.angle_alpha   90.00
_cell.angle_beta   90.00
_cell.angle_gamma   90.00
#
_symmetry.space_group_name_H-M   'P 1'
#
loop_
_entity.id
_entity.type
_entity.pdbx_description
1 polymer ?
#
loop_
_entity_poly.entity_id
_entity_poly.type
_entity_poly.pdbx_seq_one_letter_code
_entity_poly.pdbx_strand_id
1 'polypeptide(L)'
;MKKIIMMLTAVFMVIALAGCDCGEKKAEKKEAAPVAKQTETVTKKAEAAPAPVNGKVLVAYFSWGGTTRKVAQTIQKKTGGDLYEIKTEKPYPTEYRPTTDIAKKEKADNARPKLAGPLPDMKKYDVILLGYPIWWYIEPMAVKTFVESQDLSGKTVLPFATSGGSGIEGSVADLRKTLPNAQVKDGLLANSSGYIEPWLKENGLIK
;
A
#
# COMPACT_ATOMS: atom_id res chain seq x y z
N MET A 1 40.97 -38.57 17.50
CA MET A 1 40.89 -40.04 17.42
C MET A 1 39.46 -40.43 17.13
N LYS A 2 39.26 -41.34 16.17
CA LYS A 2 38.07 -42.08 15.73
C LYS A 2 37.01 -41.20 15.02
N LYS A 3 36.92 -41.12 13.68
CA LYS A 3 36.69 -42.11 12.58
C LYS A 3 35.42 -42.93 12.85
N ILE A 4 34.48 -42.88 11.86
CA ILE A 4 33.95 -44.04 11.14
C ILE A 4 32.54 -43.65 10.62
N ILE A 5 32.35 -43.54 9.34
CA ILE A 5 31.89 -44.40 8.19
C ILE A 5 30.36 -44.23 7.97
N MET A 6 29.93 -43.57 6.90
CA MET A 6 29.61 -44.08 5.58
C MET A 6 28.54 -45.21 5.52
N MET A 7 27.36 -44.95 4.97
CA MET A 7 26.72 -45.94 4.11
C MET A 7 25.80 -45.28 3.07
N LEU A 8 26.16 -45.49 1.82
CA LEU A 8 25.36 -45.34 0.61
C LEU A 8 24.30 -46.44 0.55
N THR A 9 23.11 -46.11 0.04
CA THR A 9 22.36 -47.07 -0.78
C THR A 9 21.64 -46.35 -1.90
N ALA A 10 22.15 -46.57 -3.08
CA ALA A 10 21.48 -46.31 -4.34
C ALA A 10 20.56 -47.48 -4.65
N VAL A 11 19.35 -47.21 -5.14
CA VAL A 11 18.56 -48.22 -5.85
C VAL A 11 18.12 -47.59 -7.19
N PHE A 12 18.71 -48.12 -8.23
CA PHE A 12 18.30 -48.02 -9.63
C PHE A 12 17.08 -48.93 -9.86
N MET A 13 16.07 -48.44 -10.58
CA MET A 13 15.27 -49.31 -11.42
C MET A 13 14.80 -48.59 -12.67
N VAL A 14 15.35 -49.06 -13.74
CA VAL A 14 15.06 -48.81 -15.15
C VAL A 14 13.96 -49.83 -15.60
N ILE A 15 13.28 -49.49 -16.70
CA ILE A 15 12.53 -50.35 -17.68
C ILE A 15 11.15 -49.73 -17.93
N ALA A 16 10.61 -49.59 -19.14
CA ALA A 16 11.03 -49.77 -20.53
C ALA A 16 9.98 -49.08 -21.42
N LEU A 17 10.43 -48.76 -22.64
CA LEU A 17 9.65 -48.32 -23.80
C LEU A 17 8.75 -49.44 -24.37
N ALA A 18 7.59 -49.04 -24.89
CA ALA A 18 6.89 -49.53 -26.09
C ALA A 18 5.44 -49.05 -26.01
N GLY A 19 4.74 -48.59 -27.02
CA GLY A 19 4.87 -48.61 -28.44
C GLY A 19 3.63 -47.92 -29.01
N CYS A 20 3.76 -47.34 -30.19
CA CYS A 20 2.67 -46.75 -30.97
C CYS A 20 1.52 -47.73 -31.24
N ASP A 21 0.29 -47.25 -31.23
CA ASP A 21 -0.60 -47.61 -32.34
C ASP A 21 -1.67 -46.55 -32.61
N CYS A 22 -1.91 -46.38 -33.91
CA CYS A 22 -2.81 -45.45 -34.54
C CYS A 22 -4.17 -46.15 -34.75
N GLY A 23 -5.26 -45.56 -34.33
CA GLY A 23 -6.58 -46.13 -34.52
C GLY A 23 -7.68 -45.10 -34.51
N GLU A 24 -7.98 -44.61 -35.69
CA GLU A 24 -9.15 -43.80 -36.05
C GLU A 24 -10.46 -44.62 -35.88
N LYS A 25 -11.43 -44.17 -35.14
CA LYS A 25 -12.86 -44.44 -35.41
C LYS A 25 -13.82 -43.53 -34.63
N LYS A 26 -14.56 -42.74 -35.41
CA LYS A 26 -16.00 -42.47 -35.42
C LYS A 26 -16.70 -41.91 -34.16
N ALA A 27 -17.25 -40.73 -34.43
CA ALA A 27 -18.24 -39.97 -33.68
C ALA A 27 -19.42 -40.79 -33.11
N GLU A 28 -19.75 -40.49 -31.85
CA GLU A 28 -21.10 -40.68 -31.37
C GLU A 28 -21.54 -39.45 -30.57
N LYS A 29 -22.63 -38.86 -31.05
CA LYS A 29 -23.27 -37.66 -30.60
C LYS A 29 -24.11 -38.01 -29.37
N LYS A 30 -23.73 -37.45 -28.20
CA LYS A 30 -24.62 -37.49 -27.04
C LYS A 30 -24.87 -36.07 -26.55
N GLU A 31 -26.12 -35.77 -26.58
CA GLU A 31 -26.85 -34.55 -26.28
C GLU A 31 -26.47 -33.96 -24.93
N ALA A 32 -26.06 -32.68 -24.90
CA ALA A 32 -25.74 -31.97 -23.69
C ALA A 32 -26.99 -31.26 -23.17
N ALA A 33 -27.35 -31.55 -21.93
CA ALA A 33 -28.30 -30.76 -21.16
C ALA A 33 -27.68 -29.42 -20.78
N PRO A 34 -28.43 -28.31 -20.71
CA PRO A 34 -27.89 -26.99 -20.44
C PRO A 34 -27.54 -26.83 -18.97
N VAL A 35 -26.23 -26.55 -18.71
CA VAL A 35 -25.78 -26.09 -17.40
C VAL A 35 -26.23 -24.63 -17.24
N ALA A 36 -27.12 -24.43 -16.29
CA ALA A 36 -27.57 -23.10 -15.87
C ALA A 36 -26.37 -22.28 -15.37
N LYS A 37 -26.07 -21.18 -16.08
CA LYS A 37 -25.20 -20.12 -15.59
C LYS A 37 -25.85 -19.48 -14.36
N GLN A 38 -25.36 -19.79 -13.19
CA GLN A 38 -25.62 -18.96 -12.01
C GLN A 38 -24.79 -17.67 -12.19
N THR A 39 -25.47 -16.62 -12.58
CA THR A 39 -24.95 -15.25 -12.52
C THR A 39 -24.98 -14.84 -11.06
N GLU A 40 -23.88 -14.99 -10.36
CA GLU A 40 -23.71 -14.35 -9.07
C GLU A 40 -23.68 -12.84 -9.29
N THR A 41 -24.81 -12.21 -9.03
CA THR A 41 -24.93 -10.76 -8.95
C THR A 41 -24.20 -10.32 -7.70
N VAL A 42 -22.92 -9.93 -7.84
CA VAL A 42 -22.22 -9.19 -6.82
C VAL A 42 -22.91 -7.85 -6.69
N THR A 43 -23.84 -7.75 -5.77
CA THR A 43 -24.44 -6.49 -5.33
C THR A 43 -23.33 -5.66 -4.68
N LYS A 44 -22.67 -4.81 -5.49
CA LYS A 44 -21.85 -3.72 -4.99
C LYS A 44 -22.78 -2.84 -4.17
N LYS A 45 -22.73 -3.00 -2.84
CA LYS A 45 -23.40 -2.11 -1.89
C LYS A 45 -22.98 -0.68 -2.26
N ALA A 46 -23.88 0.09 -2.77
CA ALA A 46 -23.67 1.51 -3.00
C ALA A 46 -23.41 2.14 -1.63
N GLU A 47 -22.15 2.36 -1.32
CA GLU A 47 -21.73 3.18 -0.18
C GLU A 47 -22.19 4.59 -0.50
N ALA A 48 -23.06 5.15 0.33
CA ALA A 48 -23.55 6.50 0.19
C ALA A 48 -22.35 7.44 0.05
N ALA A 49 -22.43 8.39 -0.89
CA ALA A 49 -21.41 9.40 -1.08
C ALA A 49 -21.04 10.02 0.29
N PRO A 50 -19.78 10.09 0.68
CA PRO A 50 -19.41 10.60 1.98
C PRO A 50 -19.90 12.04 2.12
N ALA A 51 -20.53 12.34 3.25
CA ALA A 51 -20.92 13.70 3.58
C ALA A 51 -19.67 14.61 3.50
N PRO A 52 -19.83 15.87 3.03
CA PRO A 52 -18.69 16.79 2.92
C PRO A 52 -17.99 16.89 4.26
N VAL A 53 -16.69 16.70 4.25
CA VAL A 53 -15.87 16.72 5.46
C VAL A 53 -15.72 18.19 5.87
N ASN A 54 -16.59 18.69 6.76
CA ASN A 54 -16.55 20.03 7.32
C ASN A 54 -15.50 20.11 8.45
N GLY A 55 -14.24 19.85 8.13
CA GLY A 55 -13.17 19.86 9.12
C GLY A 55 -11.93 20.57 8.64
N LYS A 56 -11.08 21.01 9.56
CA LYS A 56 -9.78 21.57 9.22
C LYS A 56 -8.87 20.45 8.69
N VAL A 57 -8.28 20.68 7.53
CA VAL A 57 -7.46 19.71 6.79
C VAL A 57 -5.98 19.94 7.05
N LEU A 58 -5.24 18.88 7.40
CA LEU A 58 -3.80 18.84 7.40
C LEU A 58 -3.31 17.98 6.22
N VAL A 59 -2.40 18.49 5.40
CA VAL A 59 -1.66 17.72 4.40
C VAL A 59 -0.27 17.43 4.98
N ALA A 60 -0.14 16.29 5.66
CA ALA A 60 1.12 15.82 6.21
C ALA A 60 1.79 14.88 5.20
N TYR A 61 3.07 15.06 4.92
CA TYR A 61 3.76 14.22 3.95
C TYR A 61 5.23 14.01 4.28
N PHE A 62 5.75 12.84 3.88
CA PHE A 62 7.17 12.54 3.78
C PHE A 62 7.56 12.48 2.30
N SER A 63 8.71 13.07 1.95
CA SER A 63 9.21 13.02 0.57
C SER A 63 10.73 12.93 0.54
N TRP A 64 11.26 11.87 -0.08
CA TRP A 64 12.70 11.70 -0.27
C TRP A 64 13.20 12.44 -1.52
N GLY A 65 12.66 12.10 -2.70
CA GLY A 65 13.08 12.66 -4.00
C GLY A 65 12.25 13.86 -4.48
N GLY A 66 11.33 14.40 -3.65
CA GLY A 66 10.50 15.56 -4.00
C GLY A 66 9.23 15.27 -4.77
N THR A 67 8.99 14.03 -5.25
CA THR A 67 7.78 13.66 -6.00
C THR A 67 6.53 13.77 -5.12
N THR A 68 6.54 13.16 -3.94
CA THR A 68 5.42 13.25 -2.99
C THR A 68 5.17 14.68 -2.54
N ARG A 69 6.23 15.50 -2.37
CA ARG A 69 6.11 16.93 -2.04
C ARG A 69 5.30 17.68 -3.10
N LYS A 70 5.55 17.45 -4.39
CA LYS A 70 4.80 18.09 -5.49
C LYS A 70 3.33 17.72 -5.43
N VAL A 71 3.00 16.46 -5.15
CA VAL A 71 1.63 15.99 -4.98
C VAL A 71 0.98 16.66 -3.76
N ALA A 72 1.67 16.68 -2.62
CA ALA A 72 1.18 17.31 -1.40
C ALA A 72 0.87 18.80 -1.59
N GLN A 73 1.75 19.53 -2.28
CA GLN A 73 1.53 20.95 -2.61
C GLN A 73 0.33 21.15 -3.55
N THR A 74 0.11 20.23 -4.50
CA THR A 74 -1.06 20.27 -5.39
C THR A 74 -2.35 20.05 -4.60
N ILE A 75 -2.36 19.07 -3.71
CA ILE A 75 -3.49 18.78 -2.82
C ILE A 75 -3.76 19.98 -1.91
N GLN A 76 -2.73 20.53 -1.28
CA GLN A 76 -2.82 21.70 -0.41
C GLN A 76 -3.46 22.91 -1.11
N LYS A 77 -3.02 23.21 -2.34
CA LYS A 77 -3.59 24.30 -3.15
C LYS A 77 -5.07 24.11 -3.46
N LYS A 78 -5.50 22.86 -3.67
CA LYS A 78 -6.91 22.53 -3.98
C LYS A 78 -7.80 22.52 -2.75
N THR A 79 -7.29 22.07 -1.61
CA THR A 79 -8.07 21.94 -0.36
C THR A 79 -7.99 23.15 0.56
N GLY A 80 -6.96 24.01 0.39
CA GLY A 80 -6.68 25.10 1.32
C GLY A 80 -6.17 24.64 2.68
N GLY A 81 -5.85 23.34 2.86
CA GLY A 81 -5.36 22.77 4.11
C GLY A 81 -3.96 23.27 4.50
N ASP A 82 -3.60 23.07 5.77
CA ASP A 82 -2.26 23.33 6.27
C ASP A 82 -1.29 22.28 5.73
N LEU A 83 -0.03 22.65 5.45
CA LEU A 83 0.99 21.77 4.90
C LEU A 83 2.05 21.45 5.96
N TYR A 84 2.37 20.18 6.16
CA TYR A 84 3.41 19.75 7.09
C TYR A 84 4.31 18.70 6.45
N GLU A 85 5.62 18.94 6.43
CA GLU A 85 6.62 18.00 5.93
C GLU A 85 7.20 17.17 7.09
N ILE A 86 6.99 15.87 7.05
CA ILE A 86 7.59 14.91 7.97
C ILE A 86 9.06 14.77 7.61
N LYS A 87 9.95 15.10 8.53
CA LYS A 87 11.40 15.00 8.38
C LYS A 87 11.99 14.17 9.51
N THR A 88 13.07 13.46 9.22
CA THR A 88 13.86 12.74 10.23
C THR A 88 15.03 13.59 10.72
N GLU A 89 15.39 13.44 12.00
CA GLU A 89 16.58 14.10 12.55
C GLU A 89 17.85 13.75 11.75
N LYS A 90 17.98 12.47 11.37
CA LYS A 90 19.03 12.00 10.49
C LYS A 90 18.45 11.84 9.09
N PRO A 91 18.79 12.72 8.15
CA PRO A 91 18.30 12.62 6.78
C PRO A 91 18.72 11.31 6.10
N TYR A 92 17.85 10.76 5.25
CA TYR A 92 18.23 9.64 4.39
C TYR A 92 19.25 10.08 3.34
N PRO A 93 20.16 9.20 2.91
CA PRO A 93 21.08 9.47 1.81
C PRO A 93 20.36 9.95 0.55
N THR A 94 21.06 10.68 -0.32
CA THR A 94 20.52 11.09 -1.63
C THR A 94 20.59 9.98 -2.66
N GLU A 95 21.46 9.00 -2.45
CA GLU A 95 21.67 7.86 -3.33
C GLU A 95 20.59 6.79 -3.10
N TYR A 96 20.10 6.24 -4.21
CA TYR A 96 18.98 5.28 -4.20
C TYR A 96 19.31 4.01 -3.41
N ARG A 97 20.45 3.34 -3.70
CA ARG A 97 20.80 2.07 -3.05
C ARG A 97 20.97 2.19 -1.54
N PRO A 98 21.80 3.09 -1.01
CA PRO A 98 21.93 3.26 0.43
C PRO A 98 20.59 3.55 1.12
N THR A 99 19.73 4.36 0.50
CA THR A 99 18.39 4.68 1.04
C THR A 99 17.49 3.45 1.06
N THR A 100 17.48 2.65 -0.01
CA THR A 100 16.66 1.43 -0.05
C THR A 100 17.13 0.38 0.96
N ASP A 101 18.43 0.27 1.21
CA ASP A 101 19.00 -0.67 2.20
C ASP A 101 18.63 -0.24 3.63
N ILE A 102 18.74 1.07 3.93
CA ILE A 102 18.29 1.62 5.21
C ILE A 102 16.79 1.38 5.40
N ALA A 103 15.96 1.71 4.42
CA ALA A 103 14.52 1.52 4.50
C ALA A 103 14.12 0.04 4.68
N LYS A 104 14.83 -0.87 4.01
CA LYS A 104 14.63 -2.33 4.19
C LYS A 104 14.94 -2.76 5.61
N LYS A 105 16.06 -2.28 6.13
CA LYS A 105 16.49 -2.59 7.51
C LYS A 105 15.52 -2.00 8.52
N GLU A 106 15.13 -0.74 8.39
CA GLU A 106 14.15 -0.08 9.26
C GLU A 106 12.84 -0.84 9.32
N LYS A 107 12.33 -1.29 8.16
CA LYS A 107 11.13 -2.12 8.11
C LYS A 107 11.32 -3.45 8.82
N ALA A 108 12.43 -4.16 8.58
CA ALA A 108 12.71 -5.46 9.20
C ALA A 108 12.82 -5.35 10.72
N ASP A 109 13.47 -4.29 11.20
CA ASP A 109 13.67 -4.01 12.64
C ASP A 109 12.43 -3.36 13.28
N ASN A 110 11.38 -3.07 12.52
CA ASN A 110 10.24 -2.26 12.96
C ASN A 110 10.70 -0.95 13.64
N ALA A 111 11.69 -0.29 13.06
CA ALA A 111 12.33 0.89 13.62
C ALA A 111 11.41 2.11 13.66
N ARG A 112 11.72 3.03 14.56
CA ARG A 112 11.03 4.35 14.63
C ARG A 112 12.07 5.46 14.52
N PRO A 113 12.43 5.88 13.28
CA PRO A 113 13.36 6.98 13.08
C PRO A 113 12.85 8.24 13.78
N LYS A 114 13.73 8.93 14.53
CA LYS A 114 13.37 10.16 15.20
C LYS A 114 13.01 11.26 14.21
N LEU A 115 11.95 11.98 14.50
CA LEU A 115 11.47 13.08 13.68
C LEU A 115 12.13 14.40 14.08
N ALA A 116 12.35 15.26 13.09
CA ALA A 116 12.93 16.59 13.27
C ALA A 116 11.83 17.65 13.43
N GLY A 117 12.12 18.63 14.29
CA GLY A 117 11.27 19.80 14.49
C GLY A 117 9.99 19.54 15.31
N PRO A 118 9.17 20.57 15.50
CA PRO A 118 7.94 20.47 16.25
C PRO A 118 6.88 19.72 15.43
N LEU A 119 6.13 18.86 16.09
CA LEU A 119 4.99 18.17 15.50
C LEU A 119 3.75 19.06 15.50
N PRO A 120 2.85 18.92 14.50
CA PRO A 120 1.61 19.69 14.44
C PRO A 120 0.66 19.31 15.58
N ASP A 121 -0.10 20.29 16.05
CA ASP A 121 -1.15 20.07 17.03
C ASP A 121 -2.38 19.45 16.37
N MET A 122 -2.56 18.13 16.52
CA MET A 122 -3.65 17.37 15.89
C MET A 122 -5.05 17.76 16.37
N LYS A 123 -5.17 18.44 17.50
CA LYS A 123 -6.49 18.93 17.95
C LYS A 123 -7.13 19.93 16.99
N LYS A 124 -6.32 20.54 16.13
CA LYS A 124 -6.78 21.53 15.13
C LYS A 124 -7.39 20.88 13.87
N TYR A 125 -7.21 19.58 13.68
CA TYR A 125 -7.52 18.94 12.40
C TYR A 125 -8.48 17.77 12.60
N ASP A 126 -9.40 17.63 11.66
CA ASP A 126 -10.35 16.52 11.59
C ASP A 126 -9.97 15.53 10.49
N VAL A 127 -9.29 16.04 9.46
CA VAL A 127 -8.88 15.29 8.28
C VAL A 127 -7.38 15.41 8.07
N ILE A 128 -6.74 14.27 7.92
CA ILE A 128 -5.31 14.16 7.65
C ILE A 128 -5.12 13.53 6.26
N LEU A 129 -4.66 14.32 5.30
CA LEU A 129 -4.18 13.83 4.02
C LEU A 129 -2.71 13.41 4.20
N LEU A 130 -2.45 12.11 4.22
CA LEU A 130 -1.15 11.55 4.58
C LEU A 130 -0.39 11.08 3.34
N GLY A 131 0.67 11.80 2.97
CA GLY A 131 1.45 11.56 1.76
C GLY A 131 2.80 10.89 1.99
N TYR A 132 3.16 9.88 1.17
CA TYR A 132 4.44 9.19 1.27
C TYR A 132 4.82 8.45 -0.02
N PRO A 133 6.12 8.16 -0.26
CA PRO A 133 6.52 7.17 -1.25
C PRO A 133 6.29 5.75 -0.69
N ILE A 134 5.88 4.80 -1.54
CA ILE A 134 5.83 3.38 -1.12
C ILE A 134 7.26 2.85 -1.02
N TRP A 135 7.66 2.45 0.17
CA TRP A 135 8.94 1.80 0.45
C TRP A 135 8.72 0.38 0.96
N TRP A 136 9.24 -0.59 0.20
CA TRP A 136 9.07 -2.01 0.55
C TRP A 136 7.62 -2.41 0.83
N TYR A 137 6.69 -1.93 -0.03
CA TYR A 137 5.24 -2.23 -0.02
C TYR A 137 4.41 -1.57 1.09
N ILE A 138 5.03 -0.77 1.96
CA ILE A 138 4.34 -0.01 3.01
C ILE A 138 4.77 1.46 2.99
N GLU A 139 4.24 2.27 3.91
CA GLU A 139 4.75 3.60 4.19
C GLU A 139 6.16 3.53 4.81
N PRO A 140 7.02 4.57 4.62
CA PRO A 140 8.30 4.66 5.29
C PRO A 140 8.16 4.66 6.81
N MET A 141 9.13 4.06 7.52
CA MET A 141 9.08 3.97 8.98
C MET A 141 9.05 5.35 9.67
N ALA A 142 9.57 6.40 9.03
CA ALA A 142 9.42 7.79 9.50
C ALA A 142 7.95 8.24 9.51
N VAL A 143 7.13 7.82 8.53
CA VAL A 143 5.69 8.09 8.50
C VAL A 143 5.00 7.32 9.62
N LYS A 144 5.41 6.08 9.86
CA LYS A 144 4.89 5.28 10.97
C LYS A 144 5.19 5.91 12.32
N THR A 145 6.43 6.41 12.52
CA THR A 145 6.77 7.21 13.71
C THR A 145 5.83 8.40 13.86
N PHE A 146 5.56 9.13 12.78
CA PHE A 146 4.71 10.30 12.82
C PHE A 146 3.29 9.94 13.27
N VAL A 147 2.65 8.97 12.63
CA VAL A 147 1.25 8.64 12.95
C VAL A 147 1.08 8.04 14.35
N GLU A 148 2.08 7.29 14.83
CA GLU A 148 2.07 6.73 16.19
C GLU A 148 2.37 7.77 17.28
N SER A 149 3.05 8.87 16.93
CA SER A 149 3.34 9.97 17.87
C SER A 149 2.20 10.96 18.01
N GLN A 150 1.07 10.76 17.30
CA GLN A 150 -0.05 11.66 17.25
C GLN A 150 -1.34 10.98 17.71
N ASP A 151 -2.21 11.72 18.39
CA ASP A 151 -3.58 11.24 18.65
C ASP A 151 -4.45 11.48 17.41
N LEU A 152 -4.67 10.42 16.65
CA LEU A 152 -5.51 10.42 15.45
C LEU A 152 -6.89 9.76 15.70
N SER A 153 -7.25 9.51 16.97
CA SER A 153 -8.53 8.90 17.33
C SER A 153 -9.71 9.71 16.81
N GLY A 154 -10.64 9.03 16.13
CA GLY A 154 -11.83 9.64 15.53
C GLY A 154 -11.58 10.47 14.27
N LYS A 155 -10.33 10.71 13.88
CA LYS A 155 -9.99 11.50 12.70
C LYS A 155 -10.07 10.67 11.41
N THR A 156 -10.35 11.35 10.31
CA THR A 156 -10.28 10.75 8.97
C THR A 156 -8.86 10.87 8.43
N VAL A 157 -8.27 9.73 8.09
CA VAL A 157 -6.95 9.66 7.45
C VAL A 157 -7.13 9.21 5.99
N LEU A 158 -6.66 10.03 5.07
CA LEU A 158 -6.73 9.82 3.62
C LEU A 158 -5.30 9.67 3.09
N PRO A 159 -4.81 8.42 2.91
CA PRO A 159 -3.48 8.18 2.38
C PRO A 159 -3.37 8.57 0.90
N PHE A 160 -2.26 9.18 0.51
CA PHE A 160 -1.87 9.29 -0.90
C PHE A 160 -0.40 8.92 -1.06
N ALA A 161 -0.10 8.14 -2.07
CA ALA A 161 1.25 7.63 -2.22
C ALA A 161 1.79 7.82 -3.64
N THR A 162 3.11 7.92 -3.74
CA THR A 162 3.85 7.83 -5.00
C THR A 162 4.66 6.54 -5.00
N SER A 163 4.76 5.86 -6.15
CA SER A 163 5.42 4.56 -6.24
C SER A 163 6.07 4.36 -7.60
N GLY A 164 7.19 3.66 -7.62
CA GLY A 164 7.84 3.21 -8.86
C GLY A 164 7.22 1.95 -9.47
N GLY A 165 6.22 1.32 -8.82
CA GLY A 165 5.59 0.11 -9.35
C GLY A 165 4.69 -0.66 -8.39
N SER A 166 4.77 -0.39 -7.08
CA SER A 166 3.89 -1.02 -6.09
C SER A 166 2.56 -0.30 -5.97
N GLY A 167 1.47 -1.02 -5.68
CA GLY A 167 0.18 -0.46 -5.29
C GLY A 167 0.21 0.17 -3.90
N ILE A 168 -0.87 0.82 -3.51
CA ILE A 168 -1.03 1.48 -2.20
C ILE A 168 -1.70 0.57 -1.15
N GLU A 169 -2.33 -0.51 -1.57
CA GLU A 169 -3.19 -1.36 -0.75
C GLU A 169 -2.47 -1.92 0.47
N GLY A 170 -1.20 -2.35 0.28
CA GLY A 170 -0.37 -2.88 1.36
C GLY A 170 -0.13 -1.87 2.47
N SER A 171 0.16 -0.61 2.11
CA SER A 171 0.39 0.44 3.10
C SER A 171 -0.90 0.92 3.76
N VAL A 172 -2.02 0.97 3.04
CA VAL A 172 -3.34 1.27 3.63
C VAL A 172 -3.72 0.20 4.66
N ALA A 173 -3.48 -1.07 4.33
CA ALA A 173 -3.74 -2.17 5.28
C ALA A 173 -2.84 -2.09 6.53
N ASP A 174 -1.58 -1.66 6.37
CA ASP A 174 -0.66 -1.47 7.49
C ASP A 174 -1.05 -0.26 8.35
N LEU A 175 -1.43 0.86 7.73
CA LEU A 175 -1.95 2.04 8.44
C LEU A 175 -3.22 1.74 9.23
N ARG A 176 -4.16 0.95 8.69
CA ARG A 176 -5.37 0.53 9.43
C ARG A 176 -5.05 -0.28 10.67
N LYS A 177 -4.02 -1.11 10.63
CA LYS A 177 -3.53 -1.84 11.82
C LYS A 177 -2.85 -0.92 12.83
N THR A 178 -2.10 0.06 12.34
CA THR A 178 -1.37 1.03 13.18
C THR A 178 -2.31 2.02 13.85
N LEU A 179 -3.43 2.36 13.20
CA LEU A 179 -4.38 3.38 13.62
C LEU A 179 -5.80 2.82 13.82
N PRO A 180 -6.01 1.87 14.73
CA PRO A 180 -7.30 1.19 14.89
C PRO A 180 -8.46 2.11 15.29
N ASN A 181 -8.16 3.27 15.88
CA ASN A 181 -9.14 4.24 16.35
C ASN A 181 -9.35 5.40 15.36
N ALA A 182 -8.65 5.44 14.24
CA ALA A 182 -8.85 6.42 13.17
C ALA A 182 -9.65 5.81 12.00
N GLN A 183 -10.30 6.67 11.22
CA GLN A 183 -10.99 6.26 9.99
C GLN A 183 -10.03 6.32 8.80
N VAL A 184 -9.22 5.27 8.60
CA VAL A 184 -8.31 5.18 7.46
C VAL A 184 -9.09 4.77 6.21
N LYS A 185 -9.27 5.73 5.29
CA LYS A 185 -9.97 5.56 4.01
C LYS A 185 -9.09 4.85 2.98
N ASP A 186 -9.68 4.50 1.84
CA ASP A 186 -8.91 4.02 0.71
C ASP A 186 -8.00 5.13 0.17
N GLY A 187 -6.78 4.73 -0.17
CA GLY A 187 -5.74 5.67 -0.57
C GLY A 187 -5.72 5.95 -2.07
N LEU A 188 -5.04 7.04 -2.45
CA LEU A 188 -4.75 7.38 -3.83
C LEU A 188 -3.31 7.02 -4.19
N LEU A 189 -3.11 6.18 -5.22
CA LEU A 189 -1.80 6.09 -5.87
C LEU A 189 -1.63 7.28 -6.82
N ALA A 190 -0.94 8.32 -6.33
CA ALA A 190 -0.86 9.64 -6.96
C ALA A 190 0.31 9.76 -7.96
N ASN A 191 0.53 8.74 -8.79
CA ASN A 191 1.55 8.75 -9.83
C ASN A 191 1.17 9.64 -11.03
N SER A 192 -0.09 10.02 -11.15
CA SER A 192 -0.60 10.98 -12.12
C SER A 192 -1.41 12.06 -11.41
N SER A 193 -1.19 13.31 -11.78
CA SER A 193 -1.94 14.45 -11.24
C SER A 193 -3.43 14.45 -11.62
N GLY A 194 -3.80 13.75 -12.71
CA GLY A 194 -5.19 13.65 -13.17
C GLY A 194 -6.13 12.95 -12.21
N TYR A 195 -5.61 12.13 -11.30
CA TYR A 195 -6.43 11.41 -10.31
C TYR A 195 -6.67 12.20 -9.01
N ILE A 196 -5.92 13.27 -8.77
CA ILE A 196 -5.98 14.01 -7.50
C ILE A 196 -7.34 14.69 -7.32
N GLU A 197 -7.80 15.43 -8.31
CA GLU A 197 -9.04 16.19 -8.19
C GLU A 197 -10.29 15.29 -8.09
N PRO A 198 -10.47 14.27 -8.93
CA PRO A 198 -11.56 13.31 -8.76
C PRO A 198 -11.58 12.67 -7.36
N TRP A 199 -10.42 12.25 -6.86
CA TRP A 199 -10.30 11.65 -5.54
C TRP A 199 -10.64 12.62 -4.40
N LEU A 200 -10.24 13.89 -4.49
CA LEU A 200 -10.62 14.90 -3.51
C LEU A 200 -12.13 15.18 -3.51
N LYS A 201 -12.77 15.19 -4.70
CA LYS A 201 -14.22 15.34 -4.85
C LYS A 201 -14.97 14.15 -4.27
N GLU A 202 -14.54 12.95 -4.57
CA GLU A 202 -15.11 11.70 -4.06
C GLU A 202 -15.10 11.66 -2.52
N ASN A 203 -14.05 12.22 -1.91
CA ASN A 203 -13.92 12.31 -0.46
C ASN A 203 -14.51 13.59 0.14
N GLY A 204 -15.22 14.40 -0.63
CA GLY A 204 -15.93 15.59 -0.15
C GLY A 204 -15.02 16.73 0.31
N LEU A 205 -13.75 16.77 -0.13
CA LEU A 205 -12.76 17.77 0.28
C LEU A 205 -12.76 19.03 -0.60
N ILE A 206 -13.30 18.91 -1.79
CA ILE A 206 -13.52 20.02 -2.74
C ILE A 206 -14.83 19.80 -3.49
N LYS A 207 -15.36 20.89 -4.10
CA LYS A 207 -16.58 20.87 -4.92
C LYS A 207 -16.32 20.45 -6.36
#